data_62ef46d1648c80ff76bc07f30c00c2f3
#
_entry.id   62ef46d1648c80ff76bc07f30c00c2f3
#
_cell.length_a   1.000
_cell.length_b   1.000
_cell.length_c   1.000
_cell.angle_alpha   90.00
_cell.angle_beta   90.00
_cell.angle_gamma   90.00
#
_symmetry.space_group_name_H-M   'P 1'
#
loop_
_entity.id
_entity.type
_entity.pdbx_description
1 polymer ?
#
loop_
_entity_poly.entity_id
_entity_poly.type
_entity_poly.pdbx_seq_one_letter_code
_entity_poly.pdbx_strand_id
1 'polypeptide(L)'
;MTDLTPREIVSELDRYIIGQKDAKRAVAVALRNRWRRKQLSDDLRDEVYPKNILMIGPTGVGKTEISRRLAKLARAPFIKVEATKFTEVGYVGRDVEQIIRDLIDSSIAMTREFMREDVKAKAEQAAEERVIDAIAGTDARDGTREMFRKKLRNGELDDTMIELEVADTSSPFPMMDIPGQPGGSMGMMNLGDLFGKAMGGRTTKKRMAVADSYDVLLGEEADKLLDEEAVNRAAIEAVEQNGIVFLDEIDKVCARSDARGGDVSREGVQRDLLPLIEGTIVSTKYGPVKTDHILFIASGAFHIAKPSDLLPELQGRLPIRVELRALTEEDFVRILTETDNALTRQYTALMGTEELTVTFTDDGIAALAKIAADVNTSVENIGARRLYTVMERVFEEVSFDAPDRSGQEITVDADFVEANLGELTRSTDLSRYVL
;
A
#
# COMPACT_ATOMS: atom_id res chain seq x y z
N MET A 1 -3.82 -16.86 -6.21
CA MET A 1 -4.56 -16.85 -4.93
C MET A 1 -3.97 -17.89 -4.03
N THR A 2 -3.69 -17.55 -2.78
CA THR A 2 -3.11 -18.47 -1.81
C THR A 2 -4.12 -19.54 -1.38
N ASP A 3 -3.70 -20.82 -1.33
CA ASP A 3 -4.54 -21.93 -0.86
C ASP A 3 -4.66 -22.00 0.67
N LEU A 4 -4.26 -20.94 1.36
CA LEU A 4 -4.27 -20.85 2.80
C LEU A 4 -5.68 -21.07 3.41
N THR A 5 -5.73 -21.87 4.44
CA THR A 5 -6.92 -22.04 5.27
C THR A 5 -7.17 -20.79 6.10
N PRO A 6 -8.40 -20.56 6.62
CA PRO A 6 -8.67 -19.41 7.50
C PRO A 6 -7.76 -19.36 8.72
N ARG A 7 -7.33 -20.50 9.26
CA ARG A 7 -6.42 -20.55 10.42
C ARG A 7 -5.01 -20.08 10.04
N GLU A 8 -4.50 -20.52 8.89
CA GLU A 8 -3.20 -20.07 8.37
C GLU A 8 -3.22 -18.58 8.05
N ILE A 9 -4.31 -18.06 7.45
CA ILE A 9 -4.47 -16.62 7.22
C ILE A 9 -4.42 -15.83 8.54
N VAL A 10 -5.10 -16.31 9.59
CA VAL A 10 -5.06 -15.68 10.92
C VAL A 10 -3.64 -15.74 11.48
N SER A 11 -2.93 -16.88 11.36
CA SER A 11 -1.55 -17.02 11.80
C SER A 11 -0.60 -16.04 11.09
N GLU A 12 -0.76 -15.85 9.78
CA GLU A 12 0.02 -14.86 9.04
C GLU A 12 -0.29 -13.41 9.47
N LEU A 13 -1.55 -13.13 9.79
CA LEU A 13 -1.94 -11.82 10.33
C LEU A 13 -1.40 -11.62 11.77
N ASP A 14 -1.28 -12.68 12.56
CA ASP A 14 -0.74 -12.63 13.93
C ASP A 14 0.73 -12.17 13.96
N ARG A 15 1.49 -12.39 12.90
CA ARG A 15 2.87 -11.91 12.77
C ARG A 15 3.01 -10.38 12.76
N TYR A 16 1.94 -9.67 12.45
CA TYR A 16 1.96 -8.20 12.27
C TYR A 16 0.98 -7.46 13.18
N ILE A 17 -0.05 -8.15 13.67
CA ILE A 17 -1.16 -7.52 14.37
C ILE A 17 -1.43 -8.28 15.66
N ILE A 18 -1.27 -7.59 16.79
CA ILE A 18 -1.54 -8.16 18.09
C ILE A 18 -3.04 -8.05 18.43
N GLY A 19 -3.58 -9.09 19.05
CA GLY A 19 -4.98 -9.13 19.45
C GLY A 19 -5.97 -9.20 18.26
N GLN A 20 -7.10 -8.52 18.36
CA GLN A 20 -8.12 -8.32 17.33
C GLN A 20 -8.63 -9.63 16.66
N LYS A 21 -8.82 -10.69 17.45
CA LYS A 21 -9.12 -12.06 16.97
C LYS A 21 -10.35 -12.12 16.06
N ASP A 22 -11.42 -11.42 16.39
CA ASP A 22 -12.67 -11.47 15.63
C ASP A 22 -12.53 -10.80 14.26
N ALA A 23 -11.84 -9.65 14.20
CA ALA A 23 -11.56 -8.96 12.95
C ALA A 23 -10.66 -9.80 12.03
N LYS A 24 -9.59 -10.40 12.55
CA LYS A 24 -8.71 -11.31 11.79
C LYS A 24 -9.49 -12.52 11.26
N ARG A 25 -10.35 -13.12 12.09
CA ARG A 25 -11.20 -14.24 11.70
C ARG A 25 -12.19 -13.87 10.60
N ALA A 26 -12.84 -12.71 10.71
CA ALA A 26 -13.80 -12.25 9.72
C ALA A 26 -13.16 -12.05 8.35
N VAL A 27 -12.01 -11.36 8.29
CA VAL A 27 -11.28 -11.13 7.03
C VAL A 27 -10.70 -12.43 6.46
N ALA A 28 -10.23 -13.35 7.31
CA ALA A 28 -9.73 -14.65 6.88
C ALA A 28 -10.85 -15.50 6.23
N VAL A 29 -12.06 -15.49 6.82
CA VAL A 29 -13.23 -16.17 6.23
C VAL A 29 -13.63 -15.51 4.92
N ALA A 30 -13.64 -14.17 4.84
CA ALA A 30 -13.96 -13.44 3.62
C ALA A 30 -12.99 -13.79 2.48
N LEU A 31 -11.68 -13.84 2.77
CA LEU A 31 -10.68 -14.27 1.78
C LEU A 31 -10.88 -15.72 1.34
N ARG A 32 -11.09 -16.64 2.29
CA ARG A 32 -11.32 -18.06 1.97
C ARG A 32 -12.60 -18.28 1.17
N ASN A 33 -13.64 -17.49 1.41
CA ASN A 33 -14.87 -17.58 0.64
C ASN A 33 -14.68 -17.19 -0.84
N ARG A 34 -13.75 -16.29 -1.16
CA ARG A 34 -13.35 -16.01 -2.55
C ARG A 34 -12.71 -17.21 -3.23
N TRP A 35 -11.83 -17.91 -2.51
CA TRP A 35 -11.25 -19.17 -3.00
C TRP A 35 -12.33 -20.23 -3.21
N ARG A 36 -13.24 -20.40 -2.23
CA ARG A 36 -14.38 -21.34 -2.33
C ARG A 36 -15.27 -21.01 -3.53
N ARG A 37 -15.58 -19.72 -3.74
CA ARG A 37 -16.37 -19.26 -4.88
C ARG A 37 -15.77 -19.69 -6.22
N LYS A 38 -14.46 -19.63 -6.39
CA LYS A 38 -13.78 -20.08 -7.62
C LYS A 38 -13.86 -21.57 -7.88
N GLN A 39 -14.24 -22.36 -6.88
CA GLN A 39 -14.45 -23.81 -7.03
C GLN A 39 -15.89 -24.17 -7.39
N LEU A 40 -16.79 -23.19 -7.42
CA LEU A 40 -18.19 -23.40 -7.78
C LEU A 40 -18.36 -23.48 -9.30
N SER A 41 -19.47 -24.10 -9.75
CA SER A 41 -19.92 -24.01 -11.13
C SER A 41 -20.21 -22.57 -11.53
N ASP A 42 -20.13 -22.27 -12.83
CA ASP A 42 -20.29 -20.89 -13.31
C ASP A 42 -21.64 -20.28 -12.87
N ASP A 43 -22.72 -21.02 -12.95
CA ASP A 43 -24.08 -20.58 -12.55
C ASP A 43 -24.15 -20.14 -11.07
N LEU A 44 -23.50 -20.90 -10.17
CA LEU A 44 -23.48 -20.58 -8.74
C LEU A 44 -22.43 -19.53 -8.40
N ARG A 45 -21.33 -19.49 -9.15
CA ARG A 45 -20.25 -18.55 -8.92
C ARG A 45 -20.70 -17.11 -9.06
N ASP A 46 -21.56 -16.81 -10.02
CA ASP A 46 -22.04 -15.46 -10.28
C ASP A 46 -23.09 -15.01 -9.25
N GLU A 47 -23.79 -15.94 -8.61
CA GLU A 47 -24.76 -15.66 -7.54
C GLU A 47 -24.12 -15.46 -6.14
N VAL A 48 -22.83 -15.79 -5.97
CA VAL A 48 -22.16 -15.69 -4.68
C VAL A 48 -21.41 -14.37 -4.55
N TYR A 49 -22.01 -13.40 -3.89
CA TYR A 49 -21.45 -12.09 -3.62
C TYR A 49 -20.51 -12.11 -2.40
N PRO A 50 -19.47 -11.24 -2.36
CA PRO A 50 -18.65 -11.08 -1.18
C PRO A 50 -19.46 -10.55 0.00
N LYS A 51 -19.10 -10.96 1.21
CA LYS A 51 -19.70 -10.43 2.42
C LYS A 51 -18.84 -9.28 2.91
N ASN A 52 -19.27 -8.05 2.63
CA ASN A 52 -18.58 -6.85 3.03
C ASN A 52 -18.53 -6.71 4.56
N ILE A 53 -17.50 -6.02 5.05
CA ILE A 53 -17.18 -5.97 6.47
C ILE A 53 -17.20 -4.52 6.95
N LEU A 54 -17.84 -4.29 8.11
CA LEU A 54 -17.74 -3.04 8.87
C LEU A 54 -16.86 -3.27 10.09
N MET A 55 -15.69 -2.61 10.14
CA MET A 55 -14.79 -2.61 11.27
C MET A 55 -15.01 -1.39 12.15
N ILE A 56 -15.36 -1.62 13.40
CA ILE A 56 -15.68 -0.59 14.38
C ILE A 56 -14.60 -0.58 15.44
N GLY A 57 -14.09 0.58 15.84
CA GLY A 57 -13.14 0.66 16.95
C GLY A 57 -12.21 1.86 16.86
N PRO A 58 -11.47 2.16 17.92
CA PRO A 58 -10.61 3.33 18.04
C PRO A 58 -9.59 3.45 16.91
N THR A 59 -9.01 4.63 16.76
CA THR A 59 -7.89 4.86 15.83
C THR A 59 -6.65 4.06 16.28
N GLY A 60 -5.84 3.60 15.32
CA GLY A 60 -4.54 2.97 15.61
C GLY A 60 -4.60 1.55 16.18
N VAL A 61 -5.76 0.87 16.16
CA VAL A 61 -5.90 -0.52 16.67
C VAL A 61 -5.67 -1.59 15.59
N GLY A 62 -5.25 -1.20 14.38
CA GLY A 62 -4.87 -2.12 13.32
C GLY A 62 -5.91 -2.35 12.21
N LYS A 63 -7.03 -1.60 12.16
CA LYS A 63 -8.07 -1.76 11.11
C LYS A 63 -7.50 -1.75 9.69
N THR A 64 -6.75 -0.71 9.35
CA THR A 64 -6.12 -0.56 8.03
C THR A 64 -5.06 -1.63 7.78
N GLU A 65 -4.26 -1.96 8.80
CA GLU A 65 -3.18 -2.93 8.69
C GLU A 65 -3.70 -4.34 8.43
N ILE A 66 -4.77 -4.76 9.10
CA ILE A 66 -5.46 -6.03 8.83
C ILE A 66 -5.83 -6.13 7.35
N SER A 67 -6.47 -5.09 6.80
CA SER A 67 -6.94 -5.08 5.41
C SER A 67 -5.80 -5.05 4.40
N ARG A 68 -4.74 -4.28 4.67
CA ARG A 68 -3.53 -4.22 3.83
C ARG A 68 -2.80 -5.55 3.79
N ARG A 69 -2.60 -6.19 4.96
CA ARG A 69 -1.94 -7.50 5.04
C ARG A 69 -2.76 -8.59 4.37
N LEU A 70 -4.09 -8.55 4.55
CA LEU A 70 -4.99 -9.46 3.84
C LEU A 70 -4.82 -9.35 2.32
N ALA A 71 -4.81 -8.12 1.79
CA ALA A 71 -4.65 -7.89 0.35
C ALA A 71 -3.28 -8.39 -0.15
N LYS A 72 -2.21 -8.14 0.62
CA LYS A 72 -0.86 -8.64 0.31
C LYS A 72 -0.81 -10.18 0.29
N LEU A 73 -1.40 -10.85 1.28
CA LEU A 73 -1.51 -12.31 1.32
C LEU A 73 -2.32 -12.86 0.14
N ALA A 74 -3.39 -12.18 -0.24
CA ALA A 74 -4.22 -12.55 -1.37
C ALA A 74 -3.58 -12.27 -2.73
N ARG A 75 -2.50 -11.50 -2.79
CA ARG A 75 -1.98 -10.87 -4.02
C ARG A 75 -3.11 -10.20 -4.80
N ALA A 76 -3.93 -9.43 -4.09
CA ALA A 76 -5.13 -8.79 -4.60
C ALA A 76 -4.90 -7.28 -4.80
N PRO A 77 -5.48 -6.68 -5.87
CA PRO A 77 -5.53 -5.23 -6.00
C PRO A 77 -6.18 -4.62 -4.75
N PHE A 78 -5.53 -3.61 -4.19
CA PHE A 78 -5.96 -2.98 -2.94
C PHE A 78 -5.87 -1.47 -3.03
N ILE A 79 -6.93 -0.81 -2.58
CA ILE A 79 -6.92 0.63 -2.39
C ILE A 79 -7.48 1.00 -1.01
N LYS A 80 -6.84 1.96 -0.37
CA LYS A 80 -7.36 2.63 0.83
C LYS A 80 -7.83 4.03 0.44
N VAL A 81 -9.07 4.33 0.76
CA VAL A 81 -9.66 5.67 0.57
C VAL A 81 -10.35 6.12 1.85
N GLU A 82 -10.37 7.41 2.09
CA GLU A 82 -11.09 8.03 3.18
C GLU A 82 -12.44 8.53 2.66
N ALA A 83 -13.54 8.12 3.29
CA ALA A 83 -14.88 8.50 2.86
C ALA A 83 -15.10 10.03 2.82
N THR A 84 -14.37 10.76 3.67
CA THR A 84 -14.40 12.22 3.75
C THR A 84 -13.79 12.94 2.53
N LYS A 85 -13.05 12.24 1.66
CA LYS A 85 -12.47 12.83 0.44
C LYS A 85 -13.45 12.94 -0.72
N PHE A 86 -14.60 12.28 -0.60
CA PHE A 86 -15.65 12.32 -1.60
C PHE A 86 -16.69 13.38 -1.27
N THR A 87 -17.29 13.91 -2.30
CA THR A 87 -18.42 14.84 -2.20
C THR A 87 -19.55 14.29 -3.07
N GLU A 88 -20.78 14.66 -2.71
CA GLU A 88 -21.97 14.32 -3.49
C GLU A 88 -21.78 14.75 -4.97
N VAL A 89 -22.25 13.91 -5.89
CA VAL A 89 -22.18 14.17 -7.34
C VAL A 89 -22.83 15.52 -7.66
N GLY A 90 -22.08 16.38 -8.35
CA GLY A 90 -22.50 17.75 -8.71
C GLY A 90 -21.89 18.86 -7.85
N TYR A 91 -21.21 18.54 -6.76
CA TYR A 91 -20.36 19.47 -6.01
C TYR A 91 -18.88 19.36 -6.40
N VAL A 92 -18.09 20.39 -6.09
CA VAL A 92 -16.64 20.37 -6.33
C VAL A 92 -15.99 19.34 -5.40
N GLY A 93 -15.56 18.19 -5.94
CA GLY A 93 -14.94 17.11 -5.18
C GLY A 93 -14.66 15.88 -6.05
N ARG A 94 -14.15 14.82 -5.44
CA ARG A 94 -13.89 13.55 -6.13
C ARG A 94 -15.16 12.72 -6.20
N ASP A 95 -15.47 12.22 -7.39
CA ASP A 95 -16.49 11.23 -7.64
C ASP A 95 -16.08 9.88 -7.00
N VAL A 96 -17.04 9.15 -6.42
CA VAL A 96 -16.82 7.85 -5.80
C VAL A 96 -16.34 6.78 -6.79
N GLU A 97 -16.68 6.88 -8.08
CA GLU A 97 -16.19 5.99 -9.12
C GLU A 97 -14.65 6.08 -9.29
N GLN A 98 -14.04 7.20 -8.83
CA GLN A 98 -12.58 7.34 -8.83
C GLN A 98 -11.91 6.23 -8.00
N ILE A 99 -12.59 5.66 -7.01
CA ILE A 99 -12.11 4.50 -6.24
C ILE A 99 -11.77 3.35 -7.17
N ILE A 100 -12.65 3.05 -8.10
CA ILE A 100 -12.47 1.93 -9.04
C ILE A 100 -11.42 2.27 -10.11
N ARG A 101 -11.36 3.53 -10.54
CA ARG A 101 -10.31 3.99 -11.48
C ARG A 101 -8.93 3.90 -10.86
N ASP A 102 -8.78 4.31 -9.60
CA ASP A 102 -7.52 4.21 -8.88
C ASP A 102 -7.17 2.73 -8.56
N LEU A 103 -8.18 1.89 -8.28
CA LEU A 103 -7.99 0.46 -8.03
C LEU A 103 -7.47 -0.27 -9.28
N ILE A 104 -8.03 0.03 -10.46
CA ILE A 104 -7.56 -0.57 -11.72
C ILE A 104 -6.15 -0.08 -12.08
N ASP A 105 -5.82 1.18 -11.86
CA ASP A 105 -4.46 1.69 -12.07
C ASP A 105 -3.44 0.93 -11.20
N SER A 106 -3.77 0.69 -9.93
CA SER A 106 -2.96 -0.15 -9.04
C SER A 106 -2.86 -1.60 -9.51
N SER A 107 -3.95 -2.17 -10.03
CA SER A 107 -4.00 -3.53 -10.57
C SER A 107 -3.13 -3.69 -11.80
N ILE A 108 -3.16 -2.73 -12.72
CA ILE A 108 -2.31 -2.72 -13.93
C ILE A 108 -0.83 -2.77 -13.54
N ALA A 109 -0.41 -1.91 -12.60
CA ALA A 109 0.98 -1.90 -12.14
C ALA A 109 1.39 -3.25 -11.52
N MET A 110 0.52 -3.81 -10.67
CA MET A 110 0.76 -5.10 -10.02
C MET A 110 0.78 -6.26 -11.03
N THR A 111 -0.15 -6.28 -11.97
CA THR A 111 -0.25 -7.34 -12.99
C THR A 111 0.95 -7.30 -13.94
N ARG A 112 1.36 -6.10 -14.34
CA ARG A 112 2.55 -5.92 -15.17
C ARG A 112 3.81 -6.46 -14.48
N GLU A 113 3.97 -6.19 -13.18
CA GLU A 113 5.09 -6.70 -12.41
C GLU A 113 5.09 -8.24 -12.34
N PHE A 114 3.95 -8.87 -12.10
CA PHE A 114 3.85 -10.33 -12.14
C PHE A 114 4.16 -10.92 -13.51
N MET A 115 3.65 -10.30 -14.59
CA MET A 115 3.93 -10.78 -15.95
C MET A 115 5.39 -10.55 -16.35
N ARG A 116 6.04 -9.48 -15.84
CA ARG A 116 7.49 -9.28 -16.02
C ARG A 116 8.30 -10.41 -15.38
N GLU A 117 7.90 -10.88 -14.20
CA GLU A 117 8.54 -12.02 -13.54
C GLU A 117 8.47 -13.29 -14.41
N ASP A 118 7.34 -13.53 -15.07
CA ASP A 118 7.14 -14.71 -15.93
C ASP A 118 8.03 -14.68 -17.21
N VAL A 119 8.35 -13.50 -17.71
CA VAL A 119 9.19 -13.32 -18.90
C VAL A 119 10.64 -12.99 -18.58
N LYS A 120 11.00 -12.88 -17.31
CA LYS A 120 12.30 -12.41 -16.83
C LYS A 120 13.49 -13.13 -17.46
N ALA A 121 13.45 -14.45 -17.52
CA ALA A 121 14.55 -15.25 -18.10
C ALA A 121 14.79 -14.92 -19.59
N LYS A 122 13.72 -14.64 -20.34
CA LYS A 122 13.84 -14.25 -21.76
C LYS A 122 14.32 -12.80 -21.89
N ALA A 123 13.84 -11.92 -21.00
CA ALA A 123 14.27 -10.54 -20.96
C ALA A 123 15.75 -10.40 -20.55
N GLU A 124 16.24 -11.22 -19.61
CA GLU A 124 17.66 -11.29 -19.23
C GLU A 124 18.53 -11.71 -20.41
N GLN A 125 18.10 -12.70 -21.18
CA GLN A 125 18.84 -13.13 -22.38
C GLN A 125 18.86 -12.01 -23.44
N ALA A 126 17.76 -11.30 -23.67
CA ALA A 126 17.69 -10.19 -24.62
C ALA A 126 18.53 -8.99 -24.15
N ALA A 127 18.52 -8.69 -22.86
CA ALA A 127 19.35 -7.64 -22.26
C ALA A 127 20.85 -7.98 -22.41
N GLU A 128 21.26 -9.24 -22.14
CA GLU A 128 22.63 -9.71 -22.33
C GLU A 128 23.10 -9.51 -23.78
N GLU A 129 22.27 -9.86 -24.77
CA GLU A 129 22.58 -9.65 -26.18
C GLU A 129 22.77 -8.16 -26.53
N ARG A 130 21.92 -7.26 -26.00
CA ARG A 130 22.06 -5.81 -26.23
C ARG A 130 23.35 -5.25 -25.62
N VAL A 131 23.76 -5.73 -24.43
CA VAL A 131 25.04 -5.35 -23.83
C VAL A 131 26.21 -5.83 -24.69
N ILE A 132 26.16 -7.08 -25.17
CA ILE A 132 27.17 -7.64 -26.08
C ILE A 132 27.25 -6.83 -27.38
N ASP A 133 26.11 -6.44 -27.95
CA ASP A 133 26.05 -5.59 -29.14
C ASP A 133 26.70 -4.21 -28.91
N ALA A 134 26.49 -3.63 -27.73
CA ALA A 134 27.08 -2.34 -27.37
C ALA A 134 28.61 -2.41 -27.17
N ILE A 135 29.14 -3.56 -26.70
CA ILE A 135 30.58 -3.76 -26.43
C ILE A 135 31.30 -4.21 -27.70
N ALA A 136 30.78 -5.21 -28.40
CA ALA A 136 31.44 -5.90 -29.50
C ALA A 136 31.06 -5.38 -30.89
N GLY A 137 29.92 -4.64 -30.97
CA GLY A 137 29.27 -4.26 -32.21
C GLY A 137 28.31 -5.33 -32.73
N THR A 138 27.27 -4.92 -33.44
CA THR A 138 26.22 -5.79 -33.97
C THR A 138 26.73 -6.82 -34.97
N ASP A 139 27.83 -6.51 -35.66
CA ASP A 139 28.43 -7.37 -36.70
C ASP A 139 29.53 -8.29 -36.14
N ALA A 140 29.70 -8.40 -34.81
CA ALA A 140 30.73 -9.22 -34.21
C ALA A 140 30.50 -10.73 -34.49
N ARG A 141 31.59 -11.44 -34.77
CA ARG A 141 31.57 -12.89 -35.02
C ARG A 141 31.14 -13.67 -33.77
N ASP A 142 30.48 -14.80 -33.96
CA ASP A 142 29.95 -15.65 -32.87
C ASP A 142 31.02 -15.95 -31.79
N GLY A 143 32.25 -16.27 -32.17
CA GLY A 143 33.34 -16.53 -31.22
C GLY A 143 33.72 -15.31 -30.37
N THR A 144 33.62 -14.09 -30.92
CA THR A 144 33.87 -12.84 -30.20
C THR A 144 32.71 -12.58 -29.21
N ARG A 145 31.47 -12.75 -29.66
CA ARG A 145 30.27 -12.63 -28.83
C ARG A 145 30.32 -13.58 -27.63
N GLU A 146 30.69 -14.86 -27.88
CA GLU A 146 30.78 -15.87 -26.82
C GLU A 146 31.88 -15.54 -25.80
N MET A 147 33.00 -14.96 -26.25
CA MET A 147 34.08 -14.49 -25.35
C MET A 147 33.58 -13.35 -24.45
N PHE A 148 32.90 -12.36 -25.02
CA PHE A 148 32.32 -11.24 -24.24
C PHE A 148 31.21 -11.72 -23.30
N ARG A 149 30.36 -12.66 -23.70
CA ARG A 149 29.33 -13.28 -22.86
C ARG A 149 29.95 -13.95 -21.61
N LYS A 150 31.06 -14.66 -21.77
CA LYS A 150 31.78 -15.28 -20.62
C LYS A 150 32.34 -14.23 -19.69
N LYS A 151 32.98 -13.17 -20.21
CA LYS A 151 33.52 -12.10 -19.38
C LYS A 151 32.43 -11.34 -18.63
N LEU A 152 31.30 -11.10 -19.31
CA LEU A 152 30.13 -10.46 -18.73
C LEU A 152 29.58 -11.24 -17.53
N ARG A 153 29.38 -12.56 -17.70
CA ARG A 153 28.89 -13.46 -16.64
C ARG A 153 29.88 -13.64 -15.49
N ASN A 154 31.17 -13.38 -15.72
CA ASN A 154 32.20 -13.38 -14.69
C ASN A 154 32.34 -12.04 -13.95
N GLY A 155 31.59 -10.99 -14.34
CA GLY A 155 31.71 -9.65 -13.76
C GLY A 155 32.95 -8.88 -14.20
N GLU A 156 33.73 -9.36 -15.17
CA GLU A 156 34.98 -8.72 -15.64
C GLU A 156 34.74 -7.40 -16.38
N LEU A 157 33.49 -7.10 -16.74
CA LEU A 157 33.11 -5.95 -17.57
C LEU A 157 32.17 -4.96 -16.84
N ASP A 158 31.90 -5.18 -15.56
CA ASP A 158 30.88 -4.43 -14.80
C ASP A 158 31.13 -2.90 -14.82
N ASP A 159 32.39 -2.48 -14.69
CA ASP A 159 32.79 -1.07 -14.71
C ASP A 159 32.97 -0.50 -16.12
N THR A 160 32.81 -1.31 -17.17
CA THR A 160 32.99 -0.87 -18.56
C THR A 160 31.87 0.08 -18.96
N MET A 161 32.23 1.28 -19.43
CA MET A 161 31.26 2.27 -19.88
C MET A 161 30.79 1.95 -21.30
N ILE A 162 29.51 1.76 -21.48
CA ILE A 162 28.87 1.49 -22.77
C ILE A 162 27.88 2.60 -23.12
N GLU A 163 27.65 2.78 -24.43
CA GLU A 163 26.61 3.67 -24.95
C GLU A 163 25.44 2.85 -25.42
N LEU A 164 24.26 3.08 -24.82
CA LEU A 164 23.04 2.34 -25.11
C LEU A 164 21.95 3.29 -25.59
N GLU A 165 21.17 2.83 -26.54
CA GLU A 165 19.90 3.46 -26.90
C GLU A 165 18.83 2.92 -25.97
N VAL A 166 18.32 3.78 -25.07
CA VAL A 166 17.25 3.48 -24.13
C VAL A 166 16.02 4.32 -24.42
N ALA A 167 14.86 3.81 -24.07
CA ALA A 167 13.61 4.55 -24.25
C ALA A 167 13.65 5.87 -23.45
N ASP A 168 13.27 6.96 -24.10
CA ASP A 168 13.17 8.27 -23.44
C ASP A 168 11.85 8.36 -22.68
N THR A 169 11.91 8.18 -21.35
CA THR A 169 10.78 8.33 -20.44
C THR A 169 10.53 9.77 -20.01
N SER A 170 11.34 10.73 -20.46
CA SER A 170 11.14 12.14 -20.16
C SER A 170 9.93 12.68 -20.95
N SER A 171 8.93 13.20 -20.23
CA SER A 171 7.80 13.91 -20.85
C SER A 171 8.32 15.12 -21.64
N PRO A 172 8.05 15.24 -22.95
CA PRO A 172 8.58 16.33 -23.77
C PRO A 172 7.96 17.69 -23.50
N PHE A 173 6.97 17.77 -22.61
CA PHE A 173 6.33 19.04 -22.24
C PHE A 173 6.31 19.22 -20.72
N PRO A 174 6.92 20.30 -20.18
CA PRO A 174 6.58 20.72 -18.84
C PRO A 174 5.08 21.02 -18.84
N MET A 175 4.34 20.48 -17.87
CA MET A 175 2.94 20.86 -17.63
C MET A 175 2.90 22.37 -17.48
N MET A 176 2.51 23.07 -18.53
CA MET A 176 2.20 24.47 -18.45
C MET A 176 0.77 24.53 -17.90
N ASP A 177 0.67 24.69 -16.57
CA ASP A 177 -0.57 25.10 -15.94
C ASP A 177 -0.94 26.47 -16.48
N ILE A 178 -1.90 26.51 -17.39
CA ILE A 178 -2.53 27.77 -17.81
C ILE A 178 -3.61 28.06 -16.76
N PRO A 179 -3.42 29.06 -15.88
CA PRO A 179 -4.45 29.42 -14.92
C PRO A 179 -5.64 30.02 -15.65
N GLY A 180 -6.80 29.37 -15.62
CA GLY A 180 -8.05 30.01 -16.02
C GLY A 180 -8.99 29.26 -16.96
N GLN A 181 -8.75 27.98 -17.33
CA GLN A 181 -9.72 27.24 -18.14
C GLN A 181 -10.07 25.88 -17.51
N PRO A 182 -11.23 25.74 -16.87
CA PRO A 182 -11.72 24.44 -16.43
C PRO A 182 -12.19 23.66 -17.67
N GLY A 183 -11.50 22.58 -18.03
CA GLY A 183 -11.94 21.63 -19.04
C GLY A 183 -10.99 21.32 -20.20
N GLY A 184 -9.78 21.89 -20.25
CA GLY A 184 -8.88 21.76 -21.42
C GLY A 184 -7.90 20.58 -21.41
N SER A 185 -7.80 19.77 -20.35
CA SER A 185 -6.76 18.72 -20.25
C SER A 185 -7.08 17.41 -20.97
N MET A 186 -8.34 17.16 -21.31
CA MET A 186 -8.77 15.88 -21.90
C MET A 186 -8.45 15.72 -23.41
N GLY A 187 -8.25 16.85 -24.12
CA GLY A 187 -7.96 16.80 -25.57
C GLY A 187 -6.47 16.68 -25.95
N MET A 188 -5.55 17.10 -25.05
CA MET A 188 -4.12 17.14 -25.36
C MET A 188 -3.34 15.88 -24.96
N MET A 189 -3.80 15.13 -23.97
CA MET A 189 -3.15 13.86 -23.57
C MET A 189 -3.22 12.80 -24.68
N ASN A 190 -4.32 12.75 -25.44
CA ASN A 190 -4.47 11.79 -26.54
C ASN A 190 -3.62 12.10 -27.78
N LEU A 191 -3.22 13.36 -27.98
CA LEU A 191 -2.38 13.73 -29.13
C LEU A 191 -0.91 13.33 -28.91
N GLY A 192 -0.39 13.47 -27.69
CA GLY A 192 0.98 13.08 -27.33
C GLY A 192 1.20 11.57 -27.41
N ASP A 193 0.25 10.78 -26.91
CA ASP A 193 0.26 9.32 -26.98
C ASP A 193 0.06 8.82 -28.43
N LEU A 194 -0.80 9.50 -29.19
CA LEU A 194 -1.04 9.14 -30.59
C LEU A 194 0.18 9.43 -31.47
N PHE A 195 0.87 10.57 -31.26
CA PHE A 195 2.10 10.89 -31.99
C PHE A 195 3.30 10.06 -31.49
N GLY A 196 3.37 9.72 -30.20
CA GLY A 196 4.42 8.85 -29.65
C GLY A 196 4.37 7.44 -30.23
N LYS A 197 3.18 6.86 -30.34
CA LYS A 197 2.97 5.53 -30.97
C LYS A 197 3.16 5.54 -32.50
N ALA A 198 2.89 6.66 -33.19
CA ALA A 198 3.01 6.78 -34.63
C ALA A 198 4.45 7.04 -35.13
N MET A 199 5.35 7.54 -34.27
CA MET A 199 6.73 7.88 -34.62
C MET A 199 7.80 6.94 -34.07
N GLY A 200 7.46 5.72 -33.61
CA GLY A 200 8.42 4.80 -32.99
C GLY A 200 9.08 5.45 -31.78
N GLY A 201 8.95 4.85 -30.60
CA GLY A 201 9.38 5.45 -29.33
C GLY A 201 10.71 6.18 -29.43
N ARG A 202 10.76 7.40 -28.89
CA ARG A 202 12.01 8.18 -28.84
C ARG A 202 13.03 7.41 -28.04
N THR A 203 14.17 7.12 -28.63
CA THR A 203 15.33 6.57 -27.92
C THR A 203 16.33 7.67 -27.65
N THR A 204 16.95 7.66 -26.48
CA THR A 204 18.04 8.57 -26.11
C THR A 204 19.30 7.74 -25.86
N LYS A 205 20.42 8.19 -26.41
CA LYS A 205 21.70 7.57 -26.12
C LYS A 205 22.14 7.95 -24.71
N LYS A 206 22.31 6.95 -23.86
CA LYS A 206 22.85 7.11 -22.50
C LYS A 206 24.16 6.35 -22.37
N ARG A 207 25.14 6.97 -21.73
CA ARG A 207 26.40 6.33 -21.38
C ARG A 207 26.36 5.92 -19.92
N MET A 208 26.52 4.63 -19.64
CA MET A 208 26.45 4.06 -18.30
C MET A 208 27.37 2.85 -18.17
N ALA A 209 27.68 2.44 -16.93
CA ALA A 209 28.40 1.20 -16.68
C ALA A 209 27.57 -0.02 -17.05
N VAL A 210 28.23 -1.12 -17.43
CA VAL A 210 27.57 -2.38 -17.76
C VAL A 210 26.70 -2.87 -16.62
N ALA A 211 27.18 -2.82 -15.37
CA ALA A 211 26.41 -3.21 -14.20
C ALA A 211 25.08 -2.43 -14.10
N ASP A 212 25.13 -1.10 -14.24
CA ASP A 212 23.94 -0.22 -14.15
C ASP A 212 22.99 -0.39 -15.34
N SER A 213 23.51 -0.88 -16.47
CA SER A 213 22.72 -1.04 -17.70
C SER A 213 21.74 -2.20 -17.63
N TYR A 214 22.04 -3.23 -16.85
CA TYR A 214 21.21 -4.44 -16.76
C TYR A 214 19.81 -4.16 -16.25
N ASP A 215 19.65 -3.41 -15.18
CA ASP A 215 18.35 -3.10 -14.60
C ASP A 215 17.46 -2.33 -15.59
N VAL A 216 18.06 -1.38 -16.31
CA VAL A 216 17.35 -0.58 -17.33
C VAL A 216 16.94 -1.45 -18.52
N LEU A 217 17.87 -2.24 -19.04
CA LEU A 217 17.62 -3.10 -20.21
C LEU A 217 16.66 -4.24 -19.89
N LEU A 218 16.77 -4.83 -18.72
CA LEU A 218 15.86 -5.89 -18.26
C LEU A 218 14.41 -5.39 -18.23
N GLY A 219 14.20 -4.18 -17.69
CA GLY A 219 12.88 -3.55 -17.69
C GLY A 219 12.33 -3.32 -19.10
N GLU A 220 13.14 -2.76 -20.00
CA GLU A 220 12.75 -2.52 -21.40
C GLU A 220 12.46 -3.80 -22.18
N GLU A 221 13.32 -4.81 -22.06
CA GLU A 221 13.13 -6.08 -22.77
C GLU A 221 11.94 -6.88 -22.20
N ALA A 222 11.71 -6.83 -20.89
CA ALA A 222 10.51 -7.41 -20.30
C ALA A 222 9.25 -6.71 -20.82
N ASP A 223 9.22 -5.38 -20.89
CA ASP A 223 8.09 -4.62 -21.41
C ASP A 223 7.81 -4.91 -22.89
N LYS A 224 8.83 -5.10 -23.72
CA LYS A 224 8.66 -5.51 -25.14
C LYS A 224 8.04 -6.90 -25.29
N LEU A 225 8.25 -7.79 -24.30
CA LEU A 225 7.70 -9.15 -24.31
C LEU A 225 6.26 -9.20 -23.78
N LEU A 226 5.77 -8.14 -23.15
CA LEU A 226 4.42 -8.08 -22.61
C LEU A 226 3.41 -7.66 -23.70
N ASP A 227 2.28 -8.37 -23.71
CA ASP A 227 1.09 -7.97 -24.45
C ASP A 227 0.24 -7.04 -23.57
N GLU A 228 0.20 -5.75 -23.91
CA GLU A 228 -0.57 -4.74 -23.15
C GLU A 228 -2.07 -5.08 -23.07
N GLU A 229 -2.65 -5.71 -24.09
CA GLU A 229 -4.05 -6.14 -24.05
C GLU A 229 -4.25 -7.30 -23.05
N ALA A 230 -3.28 -8.22 -22.98
CA ALA A 230 -3.30 -9.31 -22.02
C ALA A 230 -3.14 -8.78 -20.58
N VAL A 231 -2.23 -7.80 -20.37
CA VAL A 231 -2.07 -7.11 -19.09
C VAL A 231 -3.38 -6.45 -18.66
N ASN A 232 -4.01 -5.68 -19.56
CA ASN A 232 -5.26 -4.98 -19.26
C ASN A 232 -6.40 -5.96 -18.90
N ARG A 233 -6.58 -7.03 -19.68
CA ARG A 233 -7.60 -8.06 -19.41
C ARG A 233 -7.38 -8.75 -18.07
N ALA A 234 -6.14 -9.15 -17.79
CA ALA A 234 -5.80 -9.81 -16.53
C ALA A 234 -5.95 -8.87 -15.32
N ALA A 235 -5.63 -7.59 -15.47
CA ALA A 235 -5.79 -6.59 -14.42
C ALA A 235 -7.28 -6.29 -14.14
N ILE A 236 -8.12 -6.17 -15.17
CA ILE A 236 -9.58 -6.02 -15.02
C ILE A 236 -10.15 -7.24 -14.28
N GLU A 237 -9.82 -8.44 -14.72
CA GLU A 237 -10.25 -9.68 -14.06
C GLU A 237 -9.78 -9.72 -12.59
N ALA A 238 -8.52 -9.32 -12.33
CA ALA A 238 -7.99 -9.26 -10.97
C ALA A 238 -8.78 -8.29 -10.08
N VAL A 239 -9.19 -7.13 -10.59
CA VAL A 239 -10.02 -6.16 -9.86
C VAL A 239 -11.41 -6.75 -9.62
N GLU A 240 -12.09 -7.19 -10.67
CA GLU A 240 -13.46 -7.70 -10.59
C GLU A 240 -13.59 -8.89 -9.65
N GLN A 241 -12.65 -9.84 -9.70
CA GLN A 241 -12.72 -11.09 -8.94
C GLN A 241 -12.03 -11.06 -7.59
N ASN A 242 -11.05 -10.19 -7.40
CA ASN A 242 -10.19 -10.20 -6.21
C ASN A 242 -9.99 -8.81 -5.58
N GLY A 243 -10.45 -7.72 -6.19
CA GLY A 243 -10.27 -6.36 -5.71
C GLY A 243 -10.72 -6.18 -4.26
N ILE A 244 -9.98 -5.39 -3.48
CA ILE A 244 -10.31 -5.03 -2.10
C ILE A 244 -10.28 -3.52 -1.98
N VAL A 245 -11.40 -2.94 -1.56
CA VAL A 245 -11.53 -1.51 -1.26
C VAL A 245 -11.67 -1.33 0.23
N PHE A 246 -10.77 -0.56 0.83
CA PHE A 246 -10.86 -0.19 2.24
C PHE A 246 -11.35 1.25 2.35
N LEU A 247 -12.58 1.41 2.85
CA LEU A 247 -13.23 2.70 3.09
C LEU A 247 -12.98 3.12 4.54
N ASP A 248 -12.07 4.06 4.75
CA ASP A 248 -11.75 4.56 6.09
C ASP A 248 -12.67 5.75 6.45
N GLU A 249 -12.84 5.98 7.76
CA GLU A 249 -13.61 7.09 8.32
C GLU A 249 -15.08 7.16 7.85
N ILE A 250 -15.72 6.00 7.65
CA ILE A 250 -17.12 5.94 7.20
C ILE A 250 -18.09 6.59 8.23
N ASP A 251 -17.72 6.61 9.50
CA ASP A 251 -18.47 7.28 10.56
C ASP A 251 -18.53 8.80 10.40
N LYS A 252 -17.59 9.41 9.68
CA LYS A 252 -17.55 10.85 9.42
C LYS A 252 -18.57 11.31 8.38
N VAL A 253 -19.04 10.39 7.54
CA VAL A 253 -20.10 10.67 6.54
C VAL A 253 -21.48 10.23 7.04
N CYS A 254 -21.63 9.80 8.29
CA CYS A 254 -22.92 9.63 8.93
C CYS A 254 -23.61 10.99 9.17
N ALA A 255 -24.92 11.04 9.00
CA ALA A 255 -25.73 12.22 9.32
C ALA A 255 -25.67 12.46 10.84
N ARG A 256 -25.52 13.73 11.25
CA ARG A 256 -25.68 14.13 12.66
C ARG A 256 -27.11 14.58 12.89
N SER A 257 -27.80 13.99 13.86
CA SER A 257 -29.19 14.30 14.22
C SER A 257 -29.42 15.79 14.62
N ASP A 258 -28.36 16.54 14.93
CA ASP A 258 -28.44 17.90 15.51
C ASP A 258 -27.93 19.05 14.60
N ALA A 259 -27.46 18.79 13.37
CA ALA A 259 -26.86 19.82 12.50
C ALA A 259 -27.76 20.16 11.31
N ARG A 260 -28.31 21.38 11.28
CA ARG A 260 -29.03 21.94 10.14
C ARG A 260 -28.04 22.49 9.10
N GLY A 261 -27.94 21.88 7.92
CA GLY A 261 -27.34 22.48 6.72
C GLY A 261 -26.08 21.81 6.15
N GLY A 262 -25.37 20.95 6.87
CA GLY A 262 -24.18 20.22 6.35
C GLY A 262 -24.41 18.74 6.10
N ASP A 263 -25.58 18.22 6.46
CA ASP A 263 -25.86 16.79 6.48
C ASP A 263 -26.25 16.21 5.10
N VAL A 264 -26.80 17.03 4.20
CA VAL A 264 -27.21 16.59 2.85
C VAL A 264 -26.02 16.08 2.06
N SER A 265 -24.87 16.76 2.13
CA SER A 265 -23.64 16.35 1.42
C SER A 265 -23.04 15.06 1.94
N ARG A 266 -23.15 14.76 3.24
CA ARG A 266 -22.63 13.52 3.85
C ARG A 266 -23.50 12.31 3.51
N GLU A 267 -24.80 12.46 3.59
CA GLU A 267 -25.76 11.43 3.17
C GLU A 267 -25.63 11.16 1.67
N GLY A 268 -25.37 12.19 0.85
CA GLY A 268 -25.10 12.08 -0.57
C GLY A 268 -23.91 11.14 -0.87
N VAL A 269 -22.81 11.27 -0.15
CA VAL A 269 -21.65 10.37 -0.30
C VAL A 269 -22.03 8.91 -0.02
N GLN A 270 -22.84 8.64 1.01
CA GLN A 270 -23.32 7.29 1.28
C GLN A 270 -24.20 6.75 0.15
N ARG A 271 -25.07 7.58 -0.44
CA ARG A 271 -25.92 7.20 -1.59
C ARG A 271 -25.09 6.95 -2.84
N ASP A 272 -24.03 7.72 -3.07
CA ASP A 272 -23.14 7.53 -4.21
C ASP A 272 -22.28 6.26 -4.07
N LEU A 273 -21.93 5.86 -2.84
CA LEU A 273 -21.21 4.61 -2.56
C LEU A 273 -22.06 3.36 -2.76
N LEU A 274 -23.40 3.45 -2.60
CA LEU A 274 -24.28 2.31 -2.68
C LEU A 274 -24.18 1.54 -4.00
N PRO A 275 -24.24 2.16 -5.20
CA PRO A 275 -24.11 1.44 -6.47
C PRO A 275 -22.79 0.67 -6.58
N LEU A 276 -21.68 1.23 -6.07
CA LEU A 276 -20.39 0.55 -6.10
C LEU A 276 -20.37 -0.71 -5.23
N ILE A 277 -21.04 -0.65 -4.06
CA ILE A 277 -21.09 -1.75 -3.10
C ILE A 277 -22.13 -2.79 -3.49
N GLU A 278 -23.17 -2.39 -4.20
CA GLU A 278 -24.24 -3.27 -4.69
C GLU A 278 -23.88 -4.02 -5.96
N GLY A 279 -23.00 -3.45 -6.76
CA GLY A 279 -22.61 -3.94 -8.08
C GLY A 279 -23.04 -2.98 -9.17
N THR A 280 -22.05 -2.42 -9.88
CA THR A 280 -22.24 -1.54 -11.04
C THR A 280 -21.08 -1.70 -12.01
N ILE A 281 -21.20 -1.07 -13.17
CA ILE A 281 -20.12 -1.03 -14.17
C ILE A 281 -19.54 0.38 -14.18
N VAL A 282 -18.25 0.49 -13.87
CA VAL A 282 -17.51 1.73 -13.92
C VAL A 282 -16.66 1.80 -15.19
N SER A 283 -16.82 2.88 -15.95
CA SER A 283 -15.99 3.13 -17.15
C SER A 283 -14.61 3.61 -16.76
N THR A 284 -13.59 2.94 -17.28
CA THR A 284 -12.19 3.29 -17.05
C THR A 284 -11.43 3.43 -18.39
N LYS A 285 -10.23 4.00 -18.37
CA LYS A 285 -9.39 4.09 -19.57
C LYS A 285 -8.90 2.75 -20.12
N TYR A 286 -9.02 1.67 -19.33
CA TYR A 286 -8.65 0.30 -19.73
C TYR A 286 -9.85 -0.55 -20.17
N GLY A 287 -11.07 -0.03 -20.00
CA GLY A 287 -12.32 -0.71 -20.27
C GLY A 287 -13.29 -0.64 -19.09
N PRO A 288 -14.49 -1.22 -19.24
CA PRO A 288 -15.48 -1.30 -18.17
C PRO A 288 -15.03 -2.29 -17.09
N VAL A 289 -15.28 -1.94 -15.82
CA VAL A 289 -14.98 -2.76 -14.65
C VAL A 289 -16.26 -2.97 -13.84
N LYS A 290 -16.61 -4.25 -13.57
CA LYS A 290 -17.74 -4.63 -12.73
C LYS A 290 -17.33 -4.66 -11.27
N THR A 291 -18.17 -4.14 -10.38
CA THR A 291 -17.88 -4.06 -8.94
C THR A 291 -18.51 -5.17 -8.10
N ASP A 292 -19.34 -6.02 -8.68
CA ASP A 292 -20.17 -7.05 -8.03
C ASP A 292 -19.40 -7.95 -7.06
N HIS A 293 -18.13 -8.28 -7.37
CA HIS A 293 -17.34 -9.20 -6.57
C HIS A 293 -16.12 -8.54 -5.89
N ILE A 294 -16.07 -7.21 -5.89
CA ILE A 294 -15.10 -6.46 -5.10
C ILE A 294 -15.47 -6.54 -3.62
N LEU A 295 -14.51 -6.79 -2.76
CA LEU A 295 -14.72 -6.78 -1.30
C LEU A 295 -14.56 -5.37 -0.76
N PHE A 296 -15.61 -4.85 -0.18
CA PHE A 296 -15.57 -3.59 0.55
C PHE A 296 -15.40 -3.86 2.04
N ILE A 297 -14.40 -3.21 2.63
CA ILE A 297 -14.16 -3.22 4.07
C ILE A 297 -14.27 -1.78 4.53
N ALA A 298 -15.37 -1.44 5.15
CA ALA A 298 -15.57 -0.11 5.73
C ALA A 298 -15.02 -0.06 7.16
N SER A 299 -14.47 1.07 7.57
CA SER A 299 -13.97 1.27 8.92
C SER A 299 -14.34 2.64 9.47
N GLY A 300 -14.61 2.69 10.77
CA GLY A 300 -14.89 3.91 11.50
C GLY A 300 -14.58 3.77 12.99
N ALA A 301 -14.36 4.90 13.65
CA ALA A 301 -14.19 4.91 15.10
C ALA A 301 -15.55 4.84 15.81
N PHE A 302 -16.59 5.42 15.26
CA PHE A 302 -17.96 5.48 15.80
C PHE A 302 -18.03 6.01 17.24
N HIS A 303 -17.18 7.00 17.56
CA HIS A 303 -17.20 7.64 18.89
C HIS A 303 -18.42 8.56 19.07
N ILE A 304 -18.82 9.27 18.00
CA ILE A 304 -19.92 10.24 18.01
C ILE A 304 -21.13 9.63 17.27
N ALA A 305 -20.89 9.20 16.04
CA ALA A 305 -21.90 8.48 15.24
C ALA A 305 -21.98 7.03 15.69
N LYS A 306 -23.14 6.41 15.47
CA LYS A 306 -23.35 4.97 15.69
C LYS A 306 -23.43 4.25 14.32
N PRO A 307 -23.13 2.95 14.25
CA PRO A 307 -23.36 2.17 13.02
C PRO A 307 -24.80 2.24 12.50
N SER A 308 -25.77 2.49 13.37
CA SER A 308 -27.18 2.72 13.02
C SER A 308 -27.45 4.05 12.33
N ASP A 309 -26.51 4.97 12.33
CA ASP A 309 -26.64 6.29 11.68
C ASP A 309 -26.19 6.24 10.21
N LEU A 310 -25.65 5.11 9.76
CA LEU A 310 -25.50 4.81 8.34
C LEU A 310 -26.87 4.60 7.69
N LEU A 311 -26.97 4.93 6.39
CA LEU A 311 -28.21 4.62 5.64
C LEU A 311 -28.58 3.13 5.77
N PRO A 312 -29.87 2.79 5.96
CA PRO A 312 -30.32 1.41 6.14
C PRO A 312 -29.85 0.47 5.00
N GLU A 313 -29.84 0.97 3.77
CA GLU A 313 -29.38 0.25 2.59
C GLU A 313 -27.89 -0.10 2.71
N LEU A 314 -27.07 0.85 3.13
CA LEU A 314 -25.63 0.65 3.33
C LEU A 314 -25.35 -0.31 4.49
N GLN A 315 -26.15 -0.22 5.59
CA GLN A 315 -26.08 -1.19 6.69
C GLN A 315 -26.34 -2.62 6.23
N GLY A 316 -27.31 -2.81 5.34
CA GLY A 316 -27.66 -4.11 4.75
C GLY A 316 -26.56 -4.68 3.87
N ARG A 317 -25.74 -3.82 3.25
CA ARG A 317 -24.61 -4.21 2.38
C ARG A 317 -23.30 -4.44 3.14
N LEU A 318 -23.25 -4.12 4.43
CA LEU A 318 -22.13 -4.37 5.35
C LEU A 318 -22.57 -5.38 6.45
N PRO A 319 -22.89 -6.63 6.07
CA PRO A 319 -23.53 -7.60 6.98
C PRO A 319 -22.59 -8.13 8.06
N ILE A 320 -21.28 -8.10 7.84
CA ILE A 320 -20.31 -8.55 8.84
C ILE A 320 -19.82 -7.32 9.63
N ARG A 321 -20.16 -7.30 10.92
CA ARG A 321 -19.71 -6.26 11.84
C ARG A 321 -18.73 -6.85 12.83
N VAL A 322 -17.56 -6.20 12.96
CA VAL A 322 -16.53 -6.61 13.90
C VAL A 322 -16.06 -5.41 14.71
N GLU A 323 -15.94 -5.61 16.02
CA GLU A 323 -15.44 -4.60 16.93
C GLU A 323 -13.98 -4.89 17.26
N LEU A 324 -13.14 -3.87 17.12
CA LEU A 324 -11.75 -3.88 17.51
C LEU A 324 -11.63 -3.17 18.85
N ARG A 325 -11.07 -3.83 19.83
CA ARG A 325 -10.85 -3.25 21.14
C ARG A 325 -9.67 -2.28 21.16
N ALA A 326 -9.69 -1.34 22.08
CA ALA A 326 -8.51 -0.55 22.40
C ALA A 326 -7.34 -1.44 22.80
N LEU A 327 -6.12 -1.00 22.50
CA LEU A 327 -4.90 -1.71 22.89
C LEU A 327 -4.60 -1.46 24.36
N THR A 328 -4.17 -2.51 25.04
CA THR A 328 -3.72 -2.48 26.44
C THR A 328 -2.20 -2.31 26.50
N GLU A 329 -1.67 -2.02 27.68
CA GLU A 329 -0.22 -1.98 27.93
C GLU A 329 0.45 -3.31 27.52
N GLU A 330 -0.15 -4.45 27.87
CA GLU A 330 0.33 -5.77 27.45
C GLU A 330 0.37 -5.93 25.92
N ASP A 331 -0.65 -5.42 25.21
CA ASP A 331 -0.64 -5.42 23.75
C ASP A 331 0.52 -4.56 23.19
N PHE A 332 0.85 -3.43 23.83
CA PHE A 332 1.97 -2.60 23.40
C PHE A 332 3.33 -3.31 23.60
N VAL A 333 3.52 -3.99 24.73
CA VAL A 333 4.72 -4.83 24.94
C VAL A 333 4.85 -5.85 23.81
N ARG A 334 3.76 -6.55 23.49
CA ARG A 334 3.74 -7.55 22.43
C ARG A 334 3.96 -6.96 21.04
N ILE A 335 3.45 -5.77 20.76
CA ILE A 335 3.69 -5.04 19.49
C ILE A 335 5.19 -4.71 19.36
N LEU A 336 5.85 -4.34 20.46
CA LEU A 336 7.28 -4.03 20.46
C LEU A 336 8.19 -5.26 20.37
N THR A 337 7.69 -6.46 20.72
CA THR A 337 8.52 -7.67 20.83
C THR A 337 8.18 -8.77 19.81
N GLU A 338 6.88 -9.05 19.58
CA GLU A 338 6.43 -10.24 18.85
C GLU A 338 6.23 -9.99 17.35
N THR A 339 5.94 -8.75 16.95
CA THR A 339 5.63 -8.48 15.55
C THR A 339 6.88 -8.47 14.66
N ASP A 340 6.75 -8.97 13.43
CA ASP A 340 7.86 -9.00 12.46
C ASP A 340 8.40 -7.61 12.12
N ASN A 341 7.54 -6.60 12.20
CA ASN A 341 7.85 -5.20 11.99
C ASN A 341 7.89 -4.39 13.30
N ALA A 342 8.30 -5.01 14.41
CA ALA A 342 8.43 -4.35 15.69
C ALA A 342 9.33 -3.11 15.60
N LEU A 343 8.91 -2.01 16.26
CA LEU A 343 9.68 -0.76 16.26
C LEU A 343 11.07 -0.95 16.85
N THR A 344 11.21 -1.79 17.87
CA THR A 344 12.52 -2.14 18.45
C THR A 344 13.48 -2.66 17.38
N ARG A 345 13.03 -3.59 16.52
CA ARG A 345 13.84 -4.10 15.41
C ARG A 345 14.15 -3.03 14.36
N GLN A 346 13.18 -2.15 14.08
CA GLN A 346 13.37 -1.08 13.10
C GLN A 346 14.44 -0.10 13.57
N TYR A 347 14.38 0.36 14.84
CA TYR A 347 15.36 1.28 15.40
C TYR A 347 16.74 0.63 15.57
N THR A 348 16.81 -0.63 15.99
CA THR A 348 18.07 -1.37 16.03
C THR A 348 18.72 -1.43 14.64
N ALA A 349 17.95 -1.76 13.60
CA ALA A 349 18.46 -1.80 12.23
C ALA A 349 18.86 -0.42 11.70
N LEU A 350 18.07 0.63 12.03
CA LEU A 350 18.32 2.00 11.58
C LEU A 350 19.63 2.53 12.20
N MET A 351 19.80 2.38 13.51
CA MET A 351 21.04 2.79 14.20
C MET A 351 22.24 1.94 13.75
N GLY A 352 22.02 0.68 13.43
CA GLY A 352 23.05 -0.22 12.90
C GLY A 352 23.64 0.24 11.56
N THR A 353 22.95 1.07 10.78
CA THR A 353 23.51 1.66 9.54
C THR A 353 24.64 2.65 9.82
N GLU A 354 24.66 3.23 11.04
CA GLU A 354 25.72 4.12 11.53
C GLU A 354 26.71 3.37 12.47
N GLU A 355 26.71 2.03 12.41
CA GLU A 355 27.52 1.16 13.27
C GLU A 355 27.25 1.34 14.78
N LEU A 356 26.10 1.92 15.15
CA LEU A 356 25.66 2.08 16.52
C LEU A 356 24.80 0.87 16.94
N THR A 357 25.23 0.14 17.97
CA THR A 357 24.51 -1.03 18.47
C THR A 357 23.48 -0.61 19.49
N VAL A 358 22.20 -0.94 19.25
CA VAL A 358 21.11 -0.64 20.18
C VAL A 358 20.50 -1.94 20.68
N THR A 359 20.42 -2.07 22.02
CA THR A 359 19.83 -3.21 22.72
C THR A 359 18.70 -2.72 23.61
N PHE A 360 17.53 -3.35 23.50
CA PHE A 360 16.37 -3.09 24.36
C PHE A 360 16.28 -4.13 25.46
N THR A 361 16.12 -3.69 26.68
CA THR A 361 15.87 -4.57 27.84
C THR A 361 14.37 -4.76 28.07
N ASP A 362 13.98 -5.80 28.78
CA ASP A 362 12.56 -6.09 29.04
C ASP A 362 11.90 -4.97 29.88
N ASP A 363 12.62 -4.38 30.83
CA ASP A 363 12.13 -3.25 31.62
C ASP A 363 12.05 -1.95 30.81
N GLY A 364 12.97 -1.71 29.87
CA GLY A 364 12.88 -0.61 28.91
C GLY A 364 11.66 -0.74 27.99
N ILE A 365 11.40 -1.94 27.47
CA ILE A 365 10.21 -2.22 26.66
C ILE A 365 8.92 -2.00 27.49
N ALA A 366 8.91 -2.48 28.73
CA ALA A 366 7.76 -2.28 29.63
C ALA A 366 7.53 -0.78 29.93
N ALA A 367 8.60 0.00 30.14
CA ALA A 367 8.50 1.44 30.36
C ALA A 367 7.94 2.17 29.13
N LEU A 368 8.41 1.86 27.92
CA LEU A 368 7.88 2.40 26.66
C LEU A 368 6.39 2.09 26.48
N ALA A 369 6.00 0.84 26.71
CA ALA A 369 4.61 0.37 26.60
C ALA A 369 3.69 1.08 27.60
N LYS A 370 4.13 1.21 28.85
CA LYS A 370 3.40 1.90 29.91
C LYS A 370 3.17 3.36 29.58
N ILE A 371 4.22 4.09 29.18
CA ILE A 371 4.11 5.50 28.80
C ILE A 371 3.14 5.67 27.63
N ALA A 372 3.22 4.81 26.60
CA ALA A 372 2.30 4.86 25.47
C ALA A 372 0.83 4.60 25.87
N ALA A 373 0.60 3.67 26.82
CA ALA A 373 -0.74 3.37 27.36
C ALA A 373 -1.27 4.54 28.21
N ASP A 374 -0.44 5.10 29.09
CA ASP A 374 -0.80 6.21 29.99
C ASP A 374 -1.16 7.47 29.17
N VAL A 375 -0.36 7.81 28.16
CA VAL A 375 -0.63 8.95 27.27
C VAL A 375 -1.89 8.72 26.43
N ASN A 376 -2.14 7.51 25.91
CA ASN A 376 -3.38 7.19 25.20
C ASN A 376 -4.62 7.29 26.10
N THR A 377 -4.47 7.14 27.41
CA THR A 377 -5.57 7.23 28.38
C THR A 377 -5.80 8.68 28.81
N SER A 378 -4.73 9.46 28.97
CA SER A 378 -4.79 10.82 29.55
C SER A 378 -5.05 11.91 28.51
N VAL A 379 -4.70 11.69 27.22
CA VAL A 379 -4.85 12.69 26.14
C VAL A 379 -5.87 12.20 25.12
N GLU A 380 -5.41 11.71 24.00
CA GLU A 380 -6.22 11.14 22.93
C GLU A 380 -5.71 9.75 22.57
N ASN A 381 -6.63 8.80 22.47
CA ASN A 381 -6.29 7.42 22.13
C ASN A 381 -6.05 7.28 20.62
N ILE A 382 -4.79 7.29 20.22
CA ILE A 382 -4.35 7.03 18.85
C ILE A 382 -3.79 5.61 18.67
N GLY A 383 -3.98 4.75 19.66
CA GLY A 383 -3.58 3.34 19.63
C GLY A 383 -2.08 3.14 19.42
N ALA A 384 -1.71 2.17 18.59
CA ALA A 384 -0.30 1.84 18.32
C ALA A 384 0.51 2.98 17.69
N ARG A 385 -0.13 3.98 17.10
CA ARG A 385 0.58 5.17 16.59
C ARG A 385 1.32 5.91 17.72
N ARG A 386 0.86 5.80 18.97
CA ARG A 386 1.53 6.36 20.11
C ARG A 386 2.95 5.81 20.32
N LEU A 387 3.16 4.54 20.00
CA LEU A 387 4.50 3.94 20.08
C LEU A 387 5.50 4.63 19.15
N TYR A 388 5.07 5.05 17.95
CA TYR A 388 5.94 5.80 17.04
C TYR A 388 6.35 7.14 17.66
N THR A 389 5.41 7.91 18.18
CA THR A 389 5.72 9.21 18.81
C THR A 389 6.62 9.07 20.04
N VAL A 390 6.39 8.04 20.85
CA VAL A 390 7.22 7.72 22.01
C VAL A 390 8.65 7.34 21.57
N MET A 391 8.77 6.45 20.60
CA MET A 391 10.08 6.00 20.08
C MET A 391 10.85 7.14 19.42
N GLU A 392 10.21 7.96 18.58
CA GLU A 392 10.85 9.13 17.96
C GLU A 392 11.45 10.05 19.03
N ARG A 393 10.71 10.30 20.10
CA ARG A 393 11.18 11.17 21.19
C ARG A 393 12.34 10.56 21.98
N VAL A 394 12.27 9.26 22.29
CA VAL A 394 13.34 8.54 23.00
C VAL A 394 14.64 8.54 22.21
N PHE A 395 14.54 8.44 20.89
CA PHE A 395 15.68 8.35 19.99
C PHE A 395 16.08 9.69 19.35
N GLU A 396 15.45 10.81 19.68
CA GLU A 396 15.71 12.11 19.05
C GLU A 396 17.18 12.50 19.13
N GLU A 397 17.76 12.52 20.34
CA GLU A 397 19.17 12.85 20.54
C GLU A 397 20.11 11.75 20.01
N VAL A 398 19.74 10.49 20.25
CA VAL A 398 20.54 9.34 19.79
C VAL A 398 20.65 9.34 18.27
N SER A 399 19.54 9.59 17.55
CA SER A 399 19.51 9.61 16.09
C SER A 399 20.30 10.79 15.53
N PHE A 400 20.28 11.95 16.22
CA PHE A 400 21.06 13.12 15.81
C PHE A 400 22.57 12.90 15.95
N ASP A 401 22.98 12.26 17.04
CA ASP A 401 24.40 12.02 17.38
C ASP A 401 24.94 10.69 16.82
N ALA A 402 24.10 9.87 16.18
CA ALA A 402 24.48 8.51 15.74
C ALA A 402 25.76 8.46 14.87
N PRO A 403 25.95 9.36 13.87
CA PRO A 403 27.19 9.38 13.09
C PRO A 403 28.47 9.61 13.90
N ASP A 404 28.35 10.33 15.03
CA ASP A 404 29.49 10.65 15.92
C ASP A 404 29.72 9.55 16.98
N ARG A 405 28.83 8.56 17.06
CA ARG A 405 28.85 7.46 18.02
C ARG A 405 29.11 6.08 17.41
N SER A 406 29.66 6.04 16.20
CA SER A 406 30.00 4.78 15.52
C SER A 406 30.85 3.86 16.42
N GLY A 407 30.50 2.58 16.45
CA GLY A 407 31.15 1.56 17.29
C GLY A 407 30.74 1.56 18.77
N GLN A 408 29.82 2.44 19.19
CA GLN A 408 29.30 2.44 20.56
C GLN A 408 28.11 1.50 20.72
N GLU A 409 27.78 1.17 21.98
CA GLU A 409 26.62 0.40 22.36
C GLU A 409 25.71 1.23 23.27
N ILE A 410 24.40 1.23 22.98
CA ILE A 410 23.38 1.89 23.79
C ILE A 410 22.40 0.85 24.28
N THR A 411 22.17 0.82 25.58
CA THR A 411 21.14 -0.01 26.22
C THR A 411 19.94 0.86 26.56
N VAL A 412 18.80 0.49 25.99
CA VAL A 412 17.51 1.14 26.24
C VAL A 412 16.81 0.38 27.36
N ASP A 413 17.08 0.78 28.60
CA ASP A 413 16.47 0.29 29.82
C ASP A 413 15.42 1.30 30.37
N ALA A 414 14.81 0.98 31.50
CA ALA A 414 13.79 1.85 32.11
C ALA A 414 14.34 3.23 32.49
N ASP A 415 15.57 3.32 32.99
CA ASP A 415 16.21 4.57 33.38
C ASP A 415 16.50 5.44 32.14
N PHE A 416 16.95 4.84 31.06
CA PHE A 416 17.15 5.53 29.77
C PHE A 416 15.83 6.10 29.24
N VAL A 417 14.76 5.32 29.27
CA VAL A 417 13.42 5.75 28.83
C VAL A 417 12.91 6.90 29.72
N GLU A 418 13.07 6.80 31.06
CA GLU A 418 12.64 7.86 31.97
C GLU A 418 13.48 9.14 31.80
N ALA A 419 14.77 9.04 31.57
CA ALA A 419 15.64 10.20 31.32
C ALA A 419 15.21 11.00 30.08
N ASN A 420 14.81 10.32 29.01
CA ASN A 420 14.41 10.97 27.75
C ASN A 420 12.94 11.40 27.71
N LEU A 421 12.06 10.78 28.52
CA LEU A 421 10.62 11.04 28.52
C LEU A 421 10.07 11.59 29.85
N GLY A 422 10.85 11.58 30.92
CA GLY A 422 10.38 11.89 32.27
C GLY A 422 9.85 13.32 32.46
N GLU A 423 10.32 14.28 31.70
CA GLU A 423 9.76 15.64 31.68
C GLU A 423 8.39 15.68 31.01
N LEU A 424 8.15 14.84 29.98
CA LEU A 424 6.88 14.73 29.26
C LEU A 424 5.78 14.09 30.11
N THR A 425 6.13 13.11 30.96
CA THR A 425 5.15 12.45 31.82
C THR A 425 4.76 13.29 33.03
N ARG A 426 5.62 14.24 33.46
CA ARG A 426 5.36 15.14 34.61
C ARG A 426 4.63 16.42 34.24
N SER A 427 4.64 16.81 32.99
CA SER A 427 3.97 18.02 32.51
C SER A 427 2.51 17.72 32.16
N THR A 428 1.58 18.40 32.86
CA THR A 428 0.13 18.36 32.56
C THR A 428 -0.20 18.94 31.15
N ASP A 429 0.77 19.50 30.45
CA ASP A 429 0.63 20.13 29.12
C ASP A 429 1.16 19.20 28.00
N LEU A 430 0.89 17.89 28.13
CA LEU A 430 1.25 16.87 27.15
C LEU A 430 0.71 17.16 25.74
N SER A 431 -0.31 18.01 25.62
CA SER A 431 -0.87 18.43 24.32
C SER A 431 0.10 19.21 23.43
N ARG A 432 1.13 19.85 24.00
CA ARG A 432 2.14 20.61 23.26
C ARG A 432 3.24 19.76 22.64
N TYR A 433 3.40 18.51 23.12
CA TYR A 433 4.51 17.62 22.71
C TYR A 433 4.05 16.37 21.95
N VAL A 434 2.75 16.26 21.72
CA VAL A 434 2.10 15.06 21.17
C VAL A 434 1.65 15.24 19.72
N LEU A 435 1.99 16.38 19.11
CA LEU A 435 1.70 16.65 17.70
C LEU A 435 2.93 16.43 16.84
#